data_2b469a5d10d50a2dc46a702a138e27c1
#
_entry.id   2b469a5d10d50a2dc46a702a138e27c1
#
_cell.length_a   1.000
_cell.length_b   1.000
_cell.length_c   1.000
_cell.angle_alpha   90.00
_cell.angle_beta   90.00
_cell.angle_gamma   90.00
#
_symmetry.space_group_name_H-M   'P 1'
#
loop_
_entity.id
_entity.type
_entity.pdbx_description
1 polymer ?
#
loop_
_entity_poly.entity_id
_entity_poly.type
_entity_poly.pdbx_seq_one_letter_code
_entity_poly.pdbx_strand_id
1 'polypeptide(L)'
;MTNIKFWLKGARLYTLPIGIVPVVMAISIFARYLFSGQILVKPYNIENFVIQSLLCIGVAAFMQISVNYANDYCDGLRGLDNQRSKRELSADGKALCDVSWRLADAGIKPKSVLYAVGISALISCIFGLIITIKSGVWLFIPLGLVCLVAAWFYAGGSHPYGYCGWGEFSAFLFFGPVAFLGTLCALFYASGFSKDSIALASVSQIAFCVLLSFIPGGFSACLMMINNLRDAESDIRHKKITAMALLGKRKGSVVFSCVVGFLVILQLSYVLLYVFYTRFIGVILSIGNPYKIVCTLNSGLLNKGVFIVSCILLLLITYVFIKKAHLLICAVSNSDYANAFPLCVKLAMLGALTFVLSIFACSLPH
;
A
#
# COMPACT_ATOMS: atom_id res chain seq x y z
N MET A 1 16.88 -28.44 12.88
CA MET A 1 16.88 -26.95 13.00
C MET A 1 16.27 -26.40 11.73
N THR A 2 15.11 -25.80 11.78
CA THR A 2 14.47 -25.15 10.63
C THR A 2 15.30 -23.95 10.24
N ASN A 3 15.82 -23.93 9.02
CA ASN A 3 16.67 -22.87 8.53
C ASN A 3 15.85 -21.55 8.47
N ILE A 4 16.29 -20.49 9.12
CA ILE A 4 15.62 -19.17 9.16
C ILE A 4 15.27 -18.66 7.76
N LYS A 5 16.03 -19.06 6.74
CA LYS A 5 15.77 -18.74 5.33
C LYS A 5 14.38 -19.20 4.87
N PHE A 6 13.86 -20.30 5.38
CA PHE A 6 12.55 -20.81 5.03
C PHE A 6 11.43 -19.88 5.57
N TRP A 7 11.58 -19.41 6.80
CA TRP A 7 10.62 -18.50 7.40
C TRP A 7 10.62 -17.12 6.71
N LEU A 8 11.80 -16.60 6.37
CA LEU A 8 11.91 -15.34 5.61
C LEU A 8 11.28 -15.45 4.22
N LYS A 9 11.42 -16.59 3.54
CA LYS A 9 10.75 -16.84 2.26
C LYS A 9 9.23 -16.93 2.42
N GLY A 10 8.73 -17.65 3.42
CA GLY A 10 7.30 -17.75 3.73
C GLY A 10 6.68 -16.39 4.13
N ALA A 11 7.43 -15.56 4.84
CA ALA A 11 7.02 -14.18 5.14
C ALA A 11 6.87 -13.29 3.88
N ARG A 12 7.43 -13.72 2.74
CA ARG A 12 7.38 -13.02 1.43
C ARG A 12 7.79 -11.55 1.54
N LEU A 13 8.98 -11.29 2.12
CA LEU A 13 9.47 -9.93 2.38
C LEU A 13 9.45 -9.03 1.15
N TYR A 14 9.55 -9.60 -0.06
CA TYR A 14 9.47 -8.89 -1.33
C TYR A 14 8.08 -8.29 -1.62
N THR A 15 7.02 -8.76 -0.93
CA THR A 15 5.66 -8.20 -1.02
C THR A 15 5.38 -7.15 0.05
N LEU A 16 6.20 -7.05 1.11
CA LEU A 16 6.00 -6.08 2.20
C LEU A 16 5.88 -4.62 1.70
N PRO A 17 6.66 -4.18 0.69
CA PRO A 17 6.52 -2.82 0.19
C PRO A 17 5.08 -2.47 -0.20
N ILE A 18 4.32 -3.38 -0.79
CA ILE A 18 2.92 -3.13 -1.17
C ILE A 18 2.04 -2.87 0.07
N GLY A 19 2.24 -3.60 1.16
CA GLY A 19 1.51 -3.38 2.41
C GLY A 19 1.91 -2.10 3.15
N ILE A 20 3.17 -1.67 2.98
CA ILE A 20 3.73 -0.49 3.65
C ILE A 20 3.45 0.81 2.86
N VAL A 21 3.37 0.74 1.53
CA VAL A 21 3.11 1.90 0.65
C VAL A 21 1.95 2.78 1.11
N PRO A 22 0.74 2.26 1.41
CA PRO A 22 -0.38 3.09 1.86
C PRO A 22 -0.07 3.86 3.15
N VAL A 23 0.66 3.22 4.07
CA VAL A 23 1.06 3.84 5.34
C VAL A 23 2.08 4.96 5.08
N VAL A 24 3.09 4.73 4.25
CA VAL A 24 4.09 5.75 3.88
C VAL A 24 3.43 6.95 3.18
N MET A 25 2.50 6.71 2.27
CA MET A 25 1.76 7.78 1.59
C MET A 25 0.93 8.61 2.59
N ALA A 26 0.24 7.97 3.53
CA ALA A 26 -0.52 8.63 4.58
C ALA A 26 0.39 9.46 5.52
N ILE A 27 1.51 8.88 5.96
CA ILE A 27 2.54 9.58 6.76
C ILE A 27 3.03 10.82 6.00
N SER A 28 3.27 10.70 4.70
CA SER A 28 3.75 11.80 3.86
C SER A 28 2.76 12.94 3.79
N ILE A 29 1.46 12.65 3.61
CA ILE A 29 0.41 13.68 3.60
C ILE A 29 0.31 14.35 4.96
N PHE A 30 0.35 13.58 6.05
CA PHE A 30 0.29 14.16 7.38
C PHE A 30 1.53 15.00 7.70
N ALA A 31 2.74 14.52 7.35
CA ALA A 31 3.98 15.27 7.53
C ALA A 31 3.95 16.61 6.79
N ARG A 32 3.44 16.62 5.55
CA ARG A 32 3.25 17.86 4.81
C ARG A 32 2.33 18.83 5.55
N TYR A 33 1.20 18.34 6.05
CA TYR A 33 0.25 19.16 6.81
C TYR A 33 0.92 19.73 8.07
N LEU A 34 1.72 18.92 8.75
CA LEU A 34 2.48 19.27 9.94
C LEU A 34 3.51 20.41 9.65
N PHE A 35 4.30 20.23 8.58
CA PHE A 35 5.38 21.18 8.24
C PHE A 35 4.91 22.44 7.49
N SER A 36 3.67 22.47 7.00
CA SER A 36 3.09 23.67 6.34
C SER A 36 2.76 24.81 7.28
N GLY A 37 2.94 24.65 8.60
CA GLY A 37 2.60 25.66 9.60
C GLY A 37 1.10 25.93 9.73
N GLN A 38 0.25 25.16 9.05
CA GLN A 38 -1.22 25.30 9.13
C GLN A 38 -1.79 24.81 10.48
N ILE A 39 -0.97 24.15 11.27
CA ILE A 39 -1.32 23.64 12.60
C ILE A 39 -1.03 24.73 13.62
N LEU A 40 -2.03 25.54 13.95
CA LEU A 40 -1.96 26.57 15.00
C LEU A 40 -2.17 26.01 16.42
N VAL A 41 -2.30 24.72 16.60
CA VAL A 41 -2.66 24.09 17.89
C VAL A 41 -1.47 23.33 18.47
N LYS A 42 -0.89 23.87 19.55
CA LYS A 42 0.17 23.33 20.43
C LYS A 42 1.47 22.87 19.73
N PRO A 43 2.65 23.03 20.34
CA PRO A 43 3.88 22.51 19.78
C PRO A 43 3.73 21.00 19.62
N TYR A 44 3.69 20.55 18.36
CA TYR A 44 3.58 19.13 18.03
C TYR A 44 4.87 18.41 18.43
N ASN A 45 4.76 17.30 19.14
CA ASN A 45 5.91 16.50 19.51
C ASN A 45 6.32 15.62 18.31
N ILE A 46 7.43 15.97 17.66
CA ILE A 46 8.02 15.21 16.55
C ILE A 46 8.28 13.75 16.94
N GLU A 47 8.66 13.50 18.19
CA GLU A 47 8.89 12.16 18.72
C GLU A 47 7.61 11.32 18.64
N ASN A 48 6.47 11.86 19.06
CA ASN A 48 5.18 11.18 18.91
C ASN A 48 4.82 10.87 17.47
N PHE A 49 5.12 11.76 16.53
CA PHE A 49 4.91 11.51 15.10
C PHE A 49 5.76 10.33 14.61
N VAL A 50 7.02 10.33 14.96
CA VAL A 50 7.93 9.25 14.56
C VAL A 50 7.47 7.91 15.16
N ILE A 51 7.16 7.88 16.45
CA ILE A 51 6.70 6.67 17.14
C ILE A 51 5.41 6.15 16.50
N GLN A 52 4.40 7.02 16.29
CA GLN A 52 3.13 6.61 15.69
C GLN A 52 3.31 6.12 14.25
N SER A 53 4.17 6.78 13.48
CA SER A 53 4.50 6.36 12.11
C SER A 53 5.13 4.97 12.09
N LEU A 54 6.08 4.70 12.97
CA LEU A 54 6.74 3.39 13.09
C LEU A 54 5.75 2.30 13.56
N LEU A 55 4.85 2.61 14.47
CA LEU A 55 3.81 1.68 14.91
C LEU A 55 2.84 1.34 13.76
N CYS A 56 2.41 2.32 12.96
CA CYS A 56 1.56 2.07 11.79
C CYS A 56 2.26 1.20 10.74
N ILE A 57 3.55 1.45 10.48
CA ILE A 57 4.37 0.59 9.60
C ILE A 57 4.46 -0.81 10.18
N GLY A 58 4.65 -0.95 11.49
CA GLY A 58 4.69 -2.23 12.19
C GLY A 58 3.38 -3.02 12.05
N VAL A 59 2.22 -2.38 12.26
CA VAL A 59 0.90 -3.01 12.05
C VAL A 59 0.78 -3.54 10.63
N ALA A 60 1.07 -2.72 9.63
CA ALA A 60 0.96 -3.12 8.22
C ALA A 60 1.92 -4.28 7.87
N ALA A 61 3.18 -4.20 8.31
CA ALA A 61 4.19 -5.21 8.03
C ALA A 61 3.84 -6.57 8.66
N PHE A 62 3.51 -6.59 9.96
CA PHE A 62 3.23 -7.83 10.67
C PHE A 62 1.88 -8.43 10.29
N MET A 63 0.87 -7.63 9.96
CA MET A 63 -0.38 -8.12 9.39
C MET A 63 -0.15 -8.76 8.02
N GLN A 64 0.64 -8.12 7.13
CA GLN A 64 1.00 -8.70 5.84
C GLN A 64 1.74 -10.04 5.98
N ILE A 65 2.70 -10.14 6.92
CA ILE A 65 3.42 -11.39 7.22
C ILE A 65 2.43 -12.45 7.70
N SER A 66 1.52 -12.10 8.61
CA SER A 66 0.50 -13.01 9.12
C SER A 66 -0.40 -13.56 8.00
N VAL A 67 -0.87 -12.69 7.09
CA VAL A 67 -1.67 -13.09 5.92
C VAL A 67 -0.88 -14.01 5.00
N ASN A 68 0.40 -13.73 4.76
CA ASN A 68 1.25 -14.58 3.93
C ASN A 68 1.39 -15.99 4.52
N TYR A 69 1.63 -16.10 5.83
CA TYR A 69 1.68 -17.41 6.51
C TYR A 69 0.31 -18.09 6.55
N ALA A 70 -0.79 -17.35 6.75
CA ALA A 70 -2.14 -17.91 6.73
C ALA A 70 -2.48 -18.51 5.36
N ASN A 71 -2.12 -17.82 4.28
CA ASN A 71 -2.27 -18.35 2.93
C ASN A 71 -1.47 -19.64 2.71
N ASP A 72 -0.19 -19.66 3.12
CA ASP A 72 0.64 -20.85 3.00
C ASP A 72 0.10 -22.02 3.83
N TYR A 73 -0.43 -21.74 5.04
CA TYR A 73 -1.07 -22.75 5.88
C TYR A 73 -2.32 -23.34 5.22
N CYS A 74 -3.23 -22.48 4.74
CA CYS A 74 -4.51 -22.91 4.18
C CYS A 74 -4.35 -23.60 2.82
N ASP A 75 -3.49 -23.07 1.95
CA ASP A 75 -3.19 -23.67 0.64
C ASP A 75 -2.47 -25.01 0.79
N GLY A 76 -1.55 -25.12 1.76
CA GLY A 76 -0.85 -26.36 2.09
C GLY A 76 -1.79 -27.46 2.60
N LEU A 77 -2.76 -27.12 3.47
CA LEU A 77 -3.76 -28.09 3.94
C LEU A 77 -4.68 -28.60 2.82
N ARG A 78 -4.93 -27.78 1.80
CA ARG A 78 -5.77 -28.16 0.64
C ARG A 78 -5.00 -28.87 -0.47
N GLY A 79 -3.68 -29.06 -0.30
CA GLY A 79 -2.83 -29.70 -1.30
C GLY A 79 -2.65 -28.92 -2.60
N LEU A 80 -3.02 -27.63 -2.62
CA LEU A 80 -2.88 -26.75 -3.78
C LEU A 80 -1.41 -26.54 -4.16
N ASP A 81 -0.51 -26.56 -3.19
CA ASP A 81 0.92 -26.31 -3.38
C ASP A 81 1.65 -27.52 -3.98
N ASN A 82 1.28 -28.75 -3.61
CA ASN A 82 1.93 -29.98 -4.10
C ASN A 82 1.88 -30.18 -5.63
N GLN A 83 0.95 -29.55 -6.30
CA GLN A 83 0.81 -29.64 -7.76
C GLN A 83 1.46 -28.45 -8.49
N ARG A 84 1.65 -27.33 -7.81
CA ARG A 84 2.34 -26.15 -8.36
C ARG A 84 3.83 -26.41 -8.49
N SER A 85 4.48 -26.95 -7.45
CA SER A 85 5.92 -27.29 -7.44
C SER A 85 6.32 -28.33 -8.48
N LYS A 86 5.45 -29.31 -8.79
CA LYS A 86 5.71 -30.32 -9.83
C LYS A 86 5.72 -29.76 -11.27
N ARG A 87 5.06 -28.63 -11.54
CA ARG A 87 5.00 -28.03 -12.88
C ARG A 87 6.20 -27.17 -13.21
N GLU A 88 6.78 -26.52 -12.22
CA GLU A 88 7.89 -25.59 -12.40
C GLU A 88 9.23 -26.27 -12.69
N LEU A 89 9.31 -27.57 -12.40
CA LEU A 89 10.48 -28.42 -12.70
C LEU A 89 10.49 -29.00 -14.12
N SER A 90 9.43 -28.81 -14.93
CA SER A 90 9.23 -29.68 -16.09
C SER A 90 9.48 -29.07 -17.48
N ALA A 91 9.78 -27.77 -17.62
CA ALA A 91 9.93 -27.22 -18.99
C ALA A 91 11.38 -26.98 -19.44
N ASP A 92 12.29 -26.45 -18.61
CA ASP A 92 13.63 -26.06 -19.10
C ASP A 92 14.78 -26.09 -18.08
N GLY A 93 14.65 -26.78 -16.92
CA GLY A 93 15.75 -26.87 -15.95
C GLY A 93 16.20 -25.55 -15.31
N LYS A 94 15.58 -24.42 -15.67
CA LYS A 94 15.74 -23.13 -15.01
C LYS A 94 14.55 -22.89 -14.10
N ALA A 95 14.80 -22.82 -12.79
CA ALA A 95 13.82 -22.40 -11.80
C ALA A 95 13.16 -21.08 -12.24
N LEU A 96 11.92 -21.17 -12.75
CA LEU A 96 11.12 -19.97 -12.99
C LEU A 96 10.89 -19.32 -11.63
N CYS A 97 11.61 -18.25 -11.39
CA CYS A 97 11.45 -17.27 -10.34
C CYS A 97 10.93 -17.82 -8.98
N ASP A 98 11.69 -17.64 -7.93
CA ASP A 98 11.46 -17.90 -6.49
C ASP A 98 10.07 -17.46 -5.92
N VAL A 99 9.13 -17.06 -6.77
CA VAL A 99 7.84 -16.44 -6.42
C VAL A 99 6.77 -17.46 -5.98
N SER A 100 6.93 -18.74 -6.33
CA SER A 100 5.95 -19.78 -6.00
C SER A 100 6.35 -20.66 -4.80
N TRP A 101 7.48 -20.36 -4.17
CA TRP A 101 7.96 -21.15 -3.04
C TRP A 101 7.01 -21.08 -1.84
N ARG A 102 6.63 -22.23 -1.31
CA ARG A 102 5.68 -22.40 -0.21
C ARG A 102 6.30 -23.16 0.95
N LEU A 103 5.84 -22.86 2.18
CA LEU A 103 6.32 -23.55 3.39
C LEU A 103 5.98 -25.04 3.41
N ALA A 104 4.85 -25.42 2.80
CA ALA A 104 4.43 -26.82 2.68
C ALA A 104 5.44 -27.66 1.86
N ASP A 105 5.97 -27.09 0.76
CA ASP A 105 6.95 -27.74 -0.11
C ASP A 105 8.30 -27.96 0.59
N ALA A 106 8.60 -27.17 1.61
CA ALA A 106 9.79 -27.30 2.45
C ALA A 106 9.63 -28.37 3.57
N GLY A 107 8.49 -29.06 3.63
CA GLY A 107 8.21 -30.07 4.65
C GLY A 107 8.02 -29.48 6.06
N ILE A 108 7.69 -28.21 6.17
CA ILE A 108 7.44 -27.56 7.47
C ILE A 108 6.06 -27.99 7.98
N LYS A 109 6.01 -28.45 9.24
CA LYS A 109 4.77 -28.91 9.87
C LYS A 109 3.70 -27.80 9.88
N PRO A 110 2.45 -28.08 9.48
CA PRO A 110 1.38 -27.09 9.45
C PRO A 110 1.17 -26.35 10.78
N LYS A 111 1.28 -27.05 11.91
CA LYS A 111 1.21 -26.42 13.24
C LYS A 111 2.24 -25.31 13.45
N SER A 112 3.47 -25.49 12.95
CA SER A 112 4.52 -24.46 13.07
C SER A 112 4.19 -23.23 12.24
N VAL A 113 3.58 -23.42 11.05
CA VAL A 113 3.12 -22.30 10.23
C VAL A 113 1.98 -21.55 10.93
N LEU A 114 1.03 -22.27 11.55
CA LEU A 114 -0.06 -21.68 12.31
C LEU A 114 0.45 -20.83 13.52
N TYR A 115 1.50 -21.31 14.20
CA TYR A 115 2.15 -20.50 15.24
C TYR A 115 2.76 -19.22 14.69
N ALA A 116 3.39 -19.27 13.50
CA ALA A 116 3.92 -18.06 12.87
C ALA A 116 2.82 -17.06 12.48
N VAL A 117 1.65 -17.55 12.01
CA VAL A 117 0.45 -16.72 11.81
C VAL A 117 0.07 -16.02 13.11
N GLY A 118 -0.10 -16.80 14.20
CA GLY A 118 -0.54 -16.26 15.50
C GLY A 118 0.45 -15.25 16.08
N ILE A 119 1.75 -15.54 16.04
CA ILE A 119 2.79 -14.63 16.55
C ILE A 119 2.81 -13.33 15.76
N SER A 120 2.77 -13.39 14.43
CA SER A 120 2.77 -12.19 13.59
C SER A 120 1.50 -11.36 13.80
N ALA A 121 0.33 -12.00 13.89
CA ALA A 121 -0.93 -11.33 14.21
C ALA A 121 -0.89 -10.67 15.58
N LEU A 122 -0.36 -11.35 16.60
CA LEU A 122 -0.25 -10.82 17.96
C LEU A 122 0.65 -9.57 18.01
N ILE A 123 1.79 -9.59 17.33
CA ILE A 123 2.67 -8.40 17.25
C ILE A 123 1.94 -7.24 16.59
N SER A 124 1.21 -7.49 15.49
CA SER A 124 0.39 -6.47 14.84
C SER A 124 -0.69 -5.91 15.79
N CYS A 125 -1.36 -6.77 16.55
CA CYS A 125 -2.36 -6.36 17.55
C CYS A 125 -1.76 -5.52 18.68
N ILE A 126 -0.57 -5.87 19.18
CA ILE A 126 0.13 -5.07 20.21
C ILE A 126 0.41 -3.67 19.68
N PHE A 127 0.95 -3.54 18.45
CA PHE A 127 1.18 -2.23 17.85
C PHE A 127 -0.14 -1.45 17.63
N GLY A 128 -1.19 -2.12 17.14
CA GLY A 128 -2.51 -1.52 16.98
C GLY A 128 -3.12 -1.05 18.30
N LEU A 129 -2.94 -1.80 19.40
CA LEU A 129 -3.40 -1.40 20.73
C LEU A 129 -2.65 -0.17 21.24
N ILE A 130 -1.32 -0.12 21.07
CA ILE A 130 -0.52 1.05 21.43
C ILE A 130 -0.98 2.29 20.64
N ILE A 131 -1.26 2.15 19.34
CA ILE A 131 -1.82 3.22 18.49
C ILE A 131 -3.17 3.68 19.06
N THR A 132 -4.05 2.73 19.40
CA THR A 132 -5.38 3.01 19.97
C THR A 132 -5.29 3.82 21.26
N ILE A 133 -4.44 3.41 22.17
CA ILE A 133 -4.22 4.10 23.46
C ILE A 133 -3.65 5.50 23.23
N LYS A 134 -2.61 5.63 22.38
CA LYS A 134 -1.97 6.93 22.11
C LYS A 134 -2.86 7.91 21.36
N SER A 135 -3.69 7.42 20.44
CA SER A 135 -4.60 8.26 19.65
C SER A 135 -5.95 8.51 20.32
N GLY A 136 -6.33 7.68 21.31
CA GLY A 136 -7.66 7.71 21.92
C GLY A 136 -8.80 7.25 20.99
N VAL A 137 -8.49 6.69 19.82
CA VAL A 137 -9.47 6.23 18.82
C VAL A 137 -9.86 4.78 19.09
N TRP A 138 -10.80 4.57 19.99
CA TRP A 138 -11.25 3.22 20.38
C TRP A 138 -11.89 2.42 19.24
N LEU A 139 -12.34 3.09 18.16
CA LEU A 139 -12.84 2.46 16.95
C LEU A 139 -11.80 1.57 16.26
N PHE A 140 -10.51 1.76 16.52
CA PHE A 140 -9.47 0.89 15.97
C PHE A 140 -9.54 -0.55 16.51
N ILE A 141 -10.15 -0.79 17.70
CA ILE A 141 -10.32 -2.15 18.23
C ILE A 141 -11.28 -2.97 17.35
N PRO A 142 -12.55 -2.58 17.14
CA PRO A 142 -13.43 -3.33 16.27
C PRO A 142 -12.94 -3.36 14.82
N LEU A 143 -12.31 -2.30 14.30
CA LEU A 143 -11.71 -2.29 12.97
C LEU A 143 -10.58 -3.33 12.85
N GLY A 144 -9.69 -3.40 13.84
CA GLY A 144 -8.62 -4.40 13.89
C GLY A 144 -9.16 -5.83 13.94
N LEU A 145 -10.23 -6.05 14.72
CA LEU A 145 -10.90 -7.35 14.75
C LEU A 145 -11.49 -7.74 13.39
N VAL A 146 -12.16 -6.80 12.71
CA VAL A 146 -12.65 -7.03 11.33
C VAL A 146 -11.51 -7.36 10.38
N CYS A 147 -10.37 -6.65 10.48
CA CYS A 147 -9.19 -6.93 9.65
C CYS A 147 -8.64 -8.35 9.90
N LEU A 148 -8.54 -8.79 11.17
CA LEU A 148 -8.07 -10.13 11.54
C LEU A 148 -9.01 -11.22 11.01
N VAL A 149 -10.32 -11.04 11.20
CA VAL A 149 -11.34 -11.96 10.70
C VAL A 149 -11.29 -12.04 9.18
N ALA A 150 -11.21 -10.90 8.49
CA ALA A 150 -11.09 -10.86 7.05
C ALA A 150 -9.78 -11.52 6.56
N ALA A 151 -8.65 -11.27 7.23
CA ALA A 151 -7.37 -11.88 6.92
C ALA A 151 -7.43 -13.42 7.01
N TRP A 152 -8.08 -13.95 8.05
CA TRP A 152 -8.24 -15.39 8.21
C TRP A 152 -9.16 -16.00 7.15
N PHE A 153 -10.35 -15.43 6.95
CA PHE A 153 -11.35 -15.96 6.02
C PHE A 153 -11.03 -15.68 4.55
N TYR A 154 -9.95 -14.94 4.26
CA TYR A 154 -9.47 -14.78 2.89
C TYR A 154 -9.12 -16.14 2.25
N ALA A 155 -8.36 -16.99 2.93
CA ALA A 155 -7.97 -18.33 2.48
C ALA A 155 -8.49 -19.45 3.40
N GLY A 156 -8.87 -19.13 4.64
CA GLY A 156 -9.30 -20.08 5.68
C GLY A 156 -10.81 -20.36 5.65
N GLY A 157 -11.21 -21.34 6.48
CA GLY A 157 -12.62 -21.76 6.59
C GLY A 157 -13.07 -22.68 5.45
N SER A 158 -14.36 -23.03 5.46
CA SER A 158 -14.98 -23.89 4.43
C SER A 158 -15.23 -23.16 3.11
N HIS A 159 -15.52 -21.86 3.17
CA HIS A 159 -15.83 -21.00 2.03
C HIS A 159 -15.01 -19.71 2.08
N PRO A 160 -13.72 -19.79 1.74
CA PRO A 160 -12.85 -18.59 1.76
C PRO A 160 -13.28 -17.59 0.68
N TYR A 161 -13.49 -16.34 1.07
CA TYR A 161 -14.00 -15.34 0.14
C TYR A 161 -12.97 -14.96 -0.95
N GLY A 162 -11.67 -15.14 -0.70
CA GLY A 162 -10.63 -14.98 -1.71
C GLY A 162 -10.73 -16.00 -2.85
N TYR A 163 -11.50 -17.11 -2.65
CA TYR A 163 -11.76 -18.12 -3.66
C TYR A 163 -13.10 -17.92 -4.38
N CYS A 164 -13.84 -16.85 -4.05
CA CYS A 164 -15.15 -16.52 -4.60
C CYS A 164 -15.14 -15.19 -5.38
N GLY A 165 -13.98 -14.77 -5.90
CA GLY A 165 -13.85 -13.55 -6.71
C GLY A 165 -13.67 -12.24 -5.94
N TRP A 166 -13.67 -12.27 -4.60
CA TRP A 166 -13.52 -11.08 -3.76
C TRP A 166 -12.07 -10.73 -3.39
N GLY A 167 -11.11 -11.52 -3.89
CA GLY A 167 -9.70 -11.36 -3.53
C GLY A 167 -9.12 -10.01 -3.92
N GLU A 168 -9.31 -9.59 -5.16
CA GLU A 168 -8.80 -8.33 -5.70
C GLU A 168 -9.45 -7.12 -5.02
N PHE A 169 -10.76 -7.21 -4.75
CA PHE A 169 -11.48 -6.16 -4.03
C PHE A 169 -11.00 -6.04 -2.58
N SER A 170 -10.79 -7.16 -1.90
CA SER A 170 -10.28 -7.13 -0.53
C SER A 170 -8.87 -6.55 -0.44
N ALA A 171 -8.00 -6.90 -1.40
CA ALA A 171 -6.67 -6.31 -1.49
C ALA A 171 -6.75 -4.78 -1.70
N PHE A 172 -7.63 -4.32 -2.58
CA PHE A 172 -7.89 -2.90 -2.77
C PHE A 172 -8.35 -2.22 -1.47
N LEU A 173 -9.34 -2.80 -0.79
CA LEU A 173 -9.97 -2.19 0.39
C LEU A 173 -9.01 -2.10 1.58
N PHE A 174 -8.36 -3.23 1.93
CA PHE A 174 -7.53 -3.29 3.13
C PHE A 174 -6.17 -2.61 2.96
N PHE A 175 -5.55 -2.71 1.79
CA PHE A 175 -4.27 -2.05 1.49
C PHE A 175 -4.42 -0.67 0.84
N GLY A 176 -5.63 -0.17 0.65
CA GLY A 176 -5.93 1.19 0.23
C GLY A 176 -6.66 1.95 1.34
N PRO A 177 -7.99 2.08 1.24
CA PRO A 177 -8.78 2.87 2.18
C PRO A 177 -8.51 2.56 3.65
N VAL A 178 -8.50 1.29 4.06
CA VAL A 178 -8.35 0.92 5.48
C VAL A 178 -6.97 1.30 6.00
N ALA A 179 -5.89 0.89 5.32
CA ALA A 179 -4.53 1.17 5.79
C ALA A 179 -4.19 2.66 5.68
N PHE A 180 -4.54 3.31 4.58
CA PHE A 180 -4.22 4.71 4.35
C PHE A 180 -5.01 5.64 5.28
N LEU A 181 -6.35 5.54 5.30
CA LEU A 181 -7.18 6.41 6.14
C LEU A 181 -7.02 6.09 7.62
N GLY A 182 -6.86 4.81 7.98
CA GLY A 182 -6.56 4.40 9.35
C GLY A 182 -5.27 5.02 9.86
N THR A 183 -4.22 5.06 9.05
CA THR A 183 -2.95 5.72 9.39
C THR A 183 -3.13 7.23 9.54
N LEU A 184 -3.83 7.89 8.60
CA LEU A 184 -4.13 9.31 8.73
C LEU A 184 -4.87 9.63 10.02
N CYS A 185 -5.94 8.90 10.33
CA CYS A 185 -6.69 9.06 11.56
C CYS A 185 -5.80 8.86 12.80
N ALA A 186 -4.96 7.81 12.83
CA ALA A 186 -4.05 7.55 13.93
C ALA A 186 -3.09 8.72 14.17
N LEU A 187 -2.52 9.29 13.12
CA LEU A 187 -1.59 10.42 13.20
C LEU A 187 -2.30 11.71 13.62
N PHE A 188 -3.46 12.03 13.05
CA PHE A 188 -4.22 13.22 13.42
C PHE A 188 -4.63 13.22 14.89
N TYR A 189 -5.22 12.13 15.37
CA TYR A 189 -5.68 12.06 16.78
C TYR A 189 -4.52 12.00 17.78
N ALA A 190 -3.43 11.29 17.46
CA ALA A 190 -2.24 11.27 18.31
C ALA A 190 -1.56 12.64 18.42
N SER A 191 -1.83 13.54 17.47
CA SER A 191 -1.32 14.92 17.47
C SER A 191 -2.09 15.86 18.39
N GLY A 192 -3.10 15.36 19.09
CA GLY A 192 -3.94 16.16 19.99
C GLY A 192 -5.02 16.97 19.26
N PHE A 193 -5.29 16.67 17.98
CA PHE A 193 -6.46 17.21 17.30
C PHE A 193 -7.73 16.72 17.98
N SER A 194 -8.60 17.63 18.35
CA SER A 194 -9.92 17.28 18.90
C SER A 194 -10.79 16.64 17.82
N LYS A 195 -11.80 15.89 18.26
CA LYS A 195 -12.81 15.36 17.35
C LYS A 195 -13.48 16.48 16.51
N ASP A 196 -13.63 17.64 17.11
CA ASP A 196 -14.20 18.83 16.46
C ASP A 196 -13.31 19.36 15.34
N SER A 197 -11.97 19.22 15.45
CA SER A 197 -11.04 19.66 14.41
C SER A 197 -11.16 18.81 13.13
N ILE A 198 -11.48 17.52 13.26
CA ILE A 198 -11.73 16.64 12.09
C ILE A 198 -13.14 16.88 11.53
N ALA A 199 -14.12 17.19 12.39
CA ALA A 199 -15.45 17.59 11.95
C ALA A 199 -15.43 18.90 11.10
N LEU A 200 -14.41 19.73 11.27
CA LEU A 200 -14.18 20.94 10.47
C LEU A 200 -13.48 20.65 9.12
N ALA A 201 -12.99 19.40 8.90
CA ALA A 201 -12.49 19.03 7.59
C ALA A 201 -13.61 19.10 6.56
N SER A 202 -13.40 19.85 5.49
CA SER A 202 -14.40 19.96 4.43
C SER A 202 -14.65 18.61 3.77
N VAL A 203 -15.87 18.37 3.31
CA VAL A 203 -16.24 17.15 2.55
C VAL A 203 -15.26 16.93 1.39
N SER A 204 -14.79 18.00 0.75
CA SER A 204 -13.80 17.92 -0.33
C SER A 204 -12.44 17.39 0.12
N GLN A 205 -11.98 17.75 1.33
CA GLN A 205 -10.71 17.23 1.88
C GLN A 205 -10.82 15.74 2.21
N ILE A 206 -11.94 15.31 2.79
CA ILE A 206 -12.20 13.89 3.09
C ILE A 206 -12.28 13.10 1.78
N ALA A 207 -13.07 13.57 0.80
CA ALA A 207 -13.19 12.95 -0.51
C ALA A 207 -11.83 12.84 -1.22
N PHE A 208 -10.98 13.86 -1.11
CA PHE A 208 -9.63 13.85 -1.67
C PHE A 208 -8.75 12.77 -1.00
N CYS A 209 -8.76 12.64 0.32
CA CYS A 209 -8.03 11.58 1.02
C CYS A 209 -8.55 10.19 0.63
N VAL A 210 -9.85 10.02 0.47
CA VAL A 210 -10.45 8.76 0.00
C VAL A 210 -9.97 8.44 -1.41
N LEU A 211 -9.99 9.40 -2.34
CA LEU A 211 -9.49 9.19 -3.70
C LEU A 211 -7.99 8.84 -3.72
N LEU A 212 -7.18 9.51 -2.90
CA LEU A 212 -5.76 9.20 -2.79
C LEU A 212 -5.50 7.77 -2.28
N SER A 213 -6.35 7.27 -1.40
CA SER A 213 -6.25 5.90 -0.89
C SER A 213 -6.46 4.83 -1.97
N PHE A 214 -7.08 5.18 -3.10
CA PHE A 214 -7.31 4.28 -4.23
C PHE A 214 -6.00 3.94 -4.97
N ILE A 215 -5.00 4.80 -4.91
CA ILE A 215 -3.70 4.56 -5.56
C ILE A 215 -3.01 3.34 -4.94
N PRO A 216 -2.70 3.28 -3.63
CA PRO A 216 -2.05 2.12 -3.04
C PRO A 216 -2.95 0.88 -3.05
N GLY A 217 -4.27 1.05 -2.84
CA GLY A 217 -5.24 -0.04 -2.93
C GLY A 217 -5.27 -0.66 -4.33
N GLY A 218 -5.27 0.17 -5.37
CA GLY A 218 -5.24 -0.28 -6.75
C GLY A 218 -3.97 -1.06 -7.11
N PHE A 219 -2.79 -0.63 -6.63
CA PHE A 219 -1.55 -1.40 -6.83
C PHE A 219 -1.58 -2.74 -6.10
N SER A 220 -2.18 -2.80 -4.91
CA SER A 220 -2.37 -4.07 -4.19
C SER A 220 -3.32 -5.00 -4.94
N ALA A 221 -4.42 -4.48 -5.49
CA ALA A 221 -5.31 -5.23 -6.37
C ALA A 221 -4.59 -5.70 -7.64
N CYS A 222 -3.80 -4.83 -8.29
CA CYS A 222 -3.00 -5.20 -9.46
C CYS A 222 -2.04 -6.35 -9.18
N LEU A 223 -1.35 -6.34 -8.03
CA LEU A 223 -0.47 -7.43 -7.63
C LEU A 223 -1.25 -8.75 -7.46
N MET A 224 -2.44 -8.69 -6.88
CA MET A 224 -3.33 -9.84 -6.76
C MET A 224 -3.82 -10.31 -8.13
N MET A 225 -4.19 -9.39 -9.03
CA MET A 225 -4.60 -9.72 -10.40
C MET A 225 -3.48 -10.44 -11.16
N ILE A 226 -2.22 -10.02 -11.04
CA ILE A 226 -1.06 -10.68 -11.67
C ILE A 226 -0.96 -12.13 -11.19
N ASN A 227 -1.04 -12.36 -9.87
CA ASN A 227 -0.99 -13.70 -9.29
C ASN A 227 -2.15 -14.57 -9.80
N ASN A 228 -3.37 -14.02 -9.80
CA ASN A 228 -4.57 -14.76 -10.19
C ASN A 228 -4.62 -15.00 -11.71
N LEU A 229 -4.06 -14.12 -12.55
CA LEU A 229 -3.90 -14.35 -13.99
C LEU A 229 -2.87 -15.44 -14.28
N ARG A 230 -1.73 -15.44 -13.56
CA ARG A 230 -0.72 -16.49 -13.67
C ARG A 230 -1.30 -17.86 -13.34
N ASP A 231 -2.06 -17.93 -12.25
CA ASP A 231 -2.56 -19.17 -11.68
C ASP A 231 -3.95 -19.56 -12.20
N ALA A 232 -4.58 -18.78 -13.09
CA ALA A 232 -5.98 -18.90 -13.50
C ALA A 232 -6.40 -20.32 -13.94
N GLU A 233 -5.59 -20.99 -14.77
CA GLU A 233 -5.90 -22.36 -15.21
C GLU A 233 -5.82 -23.40 -14.08
N SER A 234 -4.87 -23.22 -13.16
CA SER A 234 -4.71 -24.07 -11.98
C SER A 234 -5.84 -23.83 -10.97
N ASP A 235 -6.18 -22.56 -10.74
CA ASP A 235 -7.22 -22.17 -9.79
C ASP A 235 -8.58 -22.73 -10.17
N ILE A 236 -8.97 -22.70 -11.46
CA ILE A 236 -10.22 -23.29 -11.96
C ILE A 236 -10.27 -24.80 -11.68
N ARG A 237 -9.16 -25.53 -11.92
CA ARG A 237 -9.10 -26.98 -11.68
C ARG A 237 -9.30 -27.34 -10.21
N HIS A 238 -8.89 -26.45 -9.31
CA HIS A 238 -9.02 -26.65 -7.85
C HIS A 238 -10.26 -25.94 -7.26
N LYS A 239 -11.22 -25.58 -8.11
CA LYS A 239 -12.46 -24.89 -7.69
C LYS A 239 -12.20 -23.56 -6.97
N LYS A 240 -11.06 -22.92 -7.21
CA LYS A 240 -10.75 -21.58 -6.74
C LYS A 240 -11.15 -20.60 -7.85
N ILE A 241 -12.26 -19.90 -7.64
CA ILE A 241 -12.89 -19.01 -8.63
C ILE A 241 -12.48 -17.58 -8.30
N THR A 242 -11.30 -17.14 -8.78
CA THR A 242 -10.89 -15.74 -8.68
C THR A 242 -11.52 -14.91 -9.79
N ALA A 243 -11.61 -13.58 -9.63
CA ALA A 243 -12.15 -12.71 -10.68
C ALA A 243 -11.36 -12.83 -11.98
N MET A 244 -10.03 -12.95 -11.90
CA MET A 244 -9.17 -13.13 -13.06
C MET A 244 -9.32 -14.51 -13.70
N ALA A 245 -9.57 -15.55 -12.91
CA ALA A 245 -9.84 -16.89 -13.43
C ALA A 245 -11.16 -16.91 -14.23
N LEU A 246 -12.19 -16.20 -13.76
CA LEU A 246 -13.48 -16.06 -14.47
C LEU A 246 -13.35 -15.31 -15.79
N LEU A 247 -12.56 -14.23 -15.82
CA LEU A 247 -12.34 -13.42 -17.01
C LEU A 247 -11.45 -14.12 -18.04
N GLY A 248 -10.57 -15.01 -17.58
CA GLY A 248 -9.52 -15.62 -18.39
C GLY A 248 -8.41 -14.64 -18.80
N LYS A 249 -7.31 -15.16 -19.34
CA LYS A 249 -6.10 -14.39 -19.61
C LYS A 249 -6.34 -13.14 -20.47
N ARG A 250 -7.08 -13.27 -21.58
CA ARG A 250 -7.29 -12.16 -22.54
C ARG A 250 -8.10 -11.01 -21.93
N LYS A 251 -9.30 -11.29 -21.42
CA LYS A 251 -10.16 -10.26 -20.82
C LYS A 251 -9.55 -9.73 -19.51
N GLY A 252 -8.95 -10.60 -18.71
CA GLY A 252 -8.28 -10.22 -17.47
C GLY A 252 -7.10 -9.26 -17.71
N SER A 253 -6.28 -9.47 -18.76
CA SER A 253 -5.21 -8.54 -19.13
C SER A 253 -5.75 -7.17 -19.57
N VAL A 254 -6.90 -7.12 -20.27
CA VAL A 254 -7.53 -5.84 -20.64
C VAL A 254 -8.01 -5.10 -19.39
N VAL A 255 -8.73 -5.79 -18.49
CA VAL A 255 -9.20 -5.19 -17.22
C VAL A 255 -8.00 -4.70 -16.38
N PHE A 256 -6.94 -5.50 -16.28
CA PHE A 256 -5.70 -5.11 -15.62
C PHE A 256 -5.11 -3.82 -16.21
N SER A 257 -5.03 -3.73 -17.54
CA SER A 257 -4.49 -2.55 -18.24
C SER A 257 -5.33 -1.30 -17.99
N CYS A 258 -6.67 -1.43 -17.96
CA CYS A 258 -7.57 -0.35 -17.60
C CYS A 258 -7.35 0.12 -16.15
N VAL A 259 -7.18 -0.80 -15.20
CA VAL A 259 -6.90 -0.46 -13.80
C VAL A 259 -5.57 0.27 -13.69
N VAL A 260 -4.49 -0.24 -14.29
CA VAL A 260 -3.18 0.44 -14.28
C VAL A 260 -3.27 1.82 -14.93
N GLY A 261 -3.96 1.95 -16.07
CA GLY A 261 -4.19 3.24 -16.73
C GLY A 261 -4.90 4.24 -15.82
N PHE A 262 -5.96 3.80 -15.12
CA PHE A 262 -6.67 4.62 -14.14
C PHE A 262 -5.76 5.07 -12.98
N LEU A 263 -4.93 4.18 -12.44
CA LEU A 263 -3.97 4.52 -11.39
C LEU A 263 -2.93 5.53 -11.86
N VAL A 264 -2.46 5.41 -13.11
CA VAL A 264 -1.57 6.40 -13.72
C VAL A 264 -2.24 7.77 -13.79
N ILE A 265 -3.50 7.83 -14.23
CA ILE A 265 -4.26 9.09 -14.29
C ILE A 265 -4.42 9.69 -12.89
N LEU A 266 -4.80 8.90 -11.89
CA LEU A 266 -4.92 9.38 -10.50
C LEU A 266 -3.59 9.92 -9.97
N GLN A 267 -2.50 9.21 -10.21
CA GLN A 267 -1.15 9.61 -9.78
C GLN A 267 -0.72 10.92 -10.45
N LEU A 268 -0.95 11.05 -11.77
CA LEU A 268 -0.66 12.27 -12.52
C LEU A 268 -1.53 13.44 -12.06
N SER A 269 -2.82 13.19 -11.84
CA SER A 269 -3.74 14.21 -11.30
C SER A 269 -3.27 14.71 -9.94
N TYR A 270 -2.81 13.82 -9.05
CA TYR A 270 -2.22 14.21 -7.78
C TYR A 270 -1.01 15.13 -7.97
N VAL A 271 -0.05 14.73 -8.82
CA VAL A 271 1.17 15.51 -9.07
C VAL A 271 0.84 16.88 -9.65
N LEU A 272 -0.05 16.93 -10.65
CA LEU A 272 -0.47 18.19 -11.30
C LEU A 272 -1.21 19.11 -10.33
N LEU A 273 -2.20 18.60 -9.62
CA LEU A 273 -2.94 19.38 -8.61
C LEU A 273 -2.00 19.89 -7.52
N TYR A 274 -1.04 19.05 -7.13
CA TYR A 274 -0.07 19.41 -6.13
C TYR A 274 0.82 20.56 -6.58
N VAL A 275 1.46 20.48 -7.77
CA VAL A 275 2.32 21.52 -8.33
C VAL A 275 1.52 22.80 -8.61
N PHE A 276 0.30 22.67 -9.14
CA PHE A 276 -0.56 23.81 -9.44
C PHE A 276 -1.07 24.50 -8.18
N TYR A 277 -1.58 23.73 -7.20
CA TYR A 277 -2.11 24.27 -5.95
C TYR A 277 -1.06 25.03 -5.13
N THR A 278 0.16 24.48 -5.05
CA THR A 278 1.22 25.10 -4.26
C THR A 278 1.75 26.40 -4.84
N ARG A 279 1.66 26.59 -6.16
CA ARG A 279 2.17 27.80 -6.82
C ARG A 279 1.09 28.80 -7.20
N PHE A 280 -0.03 28.35 -7.74
CA PHE A 280 -1.04 29.27 -8.31
C PHE A 280 -2.02 29.78 -7.26
N ILE A 281 -2.55 28.90 -6.43
CA ILE A 281 -3.51 29.29 -5.38
C ILE A 281 -2.81 29.96 -4.20
N GLY A 282 -1.58 29.56 -3.86
CA GLY A 282 -0.74 30.24 -2.87
C GLY A 282 -0.52 31.72 -3.25
N VAL A 283 -0.25 32.00 -4.52
CA VAL A 283 -0.11 33.37 -5.04
C VAL A 283 -1.44 34.11 -5.03
N ILE A 284 -2.54 33.49 -5.47
CA ILE A 284 -3.88 34.15 -5.50
C ILE A 284 -4.37 34.46 -4.08
N LEU A 285 -4.18 33.55 -3.11
CA LEU A 285 -4.59 33.78 -1.72
C LEU A 285 -3.69 34.78 -0.99
N SER A 286 -2.46 35.01 -1.44
CA SER A 286 -1.58 36.05 -0.88
C SER A 286 -1.92 37.46 -1.37
N ILE A 287 -2.60 37.63 -2.51
CA ILE A 287 -3.02 38.91 -3.04
C ILE A 287 -4.09 39.55 -2.15
N GLY A 288 -4.86 38.75 -1.39
CA GLY A 288 -5.90 39.28 -0.47
C GLY A 288 -5.43 39.58 0.96
N ASN A 289 -4.17 39.30 1.31
CA ASN A 289 -3.67 39.47 2.68
C ASN A 289 -2.25 40.09 2.69
N PRO A 290 -2.12 41.40 2.94
CA PRO A 290 -0.85 42.13 2.87
C PRO A 290 0.22 41.62 3.82
N TYR A 291 -0.16 40.99 4.96
CA TYR A 291 0.81 40.38 5.90
C TYR A 291 1.45 39.08 5.38
N LYS A 292 0.81 38.37 4.44
CA LYS A 292 1.37 37.20 3.80
C LYS A 292 2.35 37.52 2.66
N ILE A 293 2.19 38.65 2.00
CA ILE A 293 3.07 39.08 0.89
C ILE A 293 4.50 39.33 1.40
N VAL A 294 4.66 39.87 2.60
CA VAL A 294 5.97 40.16 3.19
C VAL A 294 6.75 38.90 3.48
N CYS A 295 6.08 37.82 3.87
CA CYS A 295 6.71 36.51 4.13
C CYS A 295 7.14 35.77 2.83
N THR A 296 6.42 35.99 1.71
CA THR A 296 6.74 35.34 0.43
C THR A 296 7.89 35.99 -0.34
N LEU A 297 8.13 37.30 -0.10
CA LEU A 297 9.22 38.05 -0.76
C LEU A 297 10.61 37.83 -0.13
N ASN A 298 10.67 37.37 1.13
CA ASN A 298 11.91 37.19 1.88
C ASN A 298 12.50 35.77 1.81
N SER A 299 11.88 34.85 1.06
CA SER A 299 12.43 33.53 0.81
C SER A 299 13.59 33.61 -0.17
N GLY A 300 14.81 33.54 0.35
CA GLY A 300 16.05 33.74 -0.40
C GLY A 300 16.25 32.77 -1.58
N LEU A 301 17.22 33.07 -2.43
CA LEU A 301 17.62 32.28 -3.62
C LEU A 301 17.76 30.76 -3.36
N LEU A 302 18.15 30.38 -2.14
CA LEU A 302 18.31 28.98 -1.72
C LEU A 302 16.97 28.21 -1.78
N ASN A 303 15.88 28.83 -1.35
CA ASN A 303 14.54 28.21 -1.33
C ASN A 303 13.99 28.01 -2.75
N LYS A 304 14.27 28.93 -3.67
CA LYS A 304 13.88 28.79 -5.09
C LYS A 304 14.64 27.65 -5.77
N GLY A 305 15.93 27.49 -5.47
CA GLY A 305 16.76 26.39 -5.99
C GLY A 305 16.25 25.02 -5.55
N VAL A 306 15.99 24.84 -4.26
CA VAL A 306 15.46 23.55 -3.72
C VAL A 306 14.10 23.23 -4.31
N PHE A 307 13.22 24.21 -4.48
CA PHE A 307 11.92 24.01 -5.13
C PHE A 307 12.08 23.55 -6.59
N ILE A 308 12.92 24.21 -7.39
CA ILE A 308 13.15 23.86 -8.79
C ILE A 308 13.72 22.43 -8.88
N VAL A 309 14.70 22.09 -8.03
CA VAL A 309 15.26 20.72 -7.98
C VAL A 309 14.19 19.70 -7.62
N SER A 310 13.33 19.99 -6.63
CA SER A 310 12.23 19.10 -6.25
C SER A 310 11.23 18.89 -7.39
N CYS A 311 10.88 19.93 -8.13
CA CYS A 311 10.01 19.83 -9.31
C CYS A 311 10.65 19.00 -10.42
N ILE A 312 11.94 19.20 -10.70
CA ILE A 312 12.69 18.41 -11.69
C ILE A 312 12.69 16.94 -11.29
N LEU A 313 13.01 16.62 -10.03
CA LEU A 313 12.99 15.27 -9.51
C LEU A 313 11.61 14.64 -9.61
N LEU A 314 10.56 15.39 -9.28
CA LEU A 314 9.18 14.94 -9.37
C LEU A 314 8.79 14.60 -10.82
N LEU A 315 9.17 15.44 -11.79
CA LEU A 315 8.94 15.19 -13.21
C LEU A 315 9.73 13.97 -13.71
N LEU A 316 10.98 13.82 -13.31
CA LEU A 316 11.80 12.66 -13.67
C LEU A 316 11.20 11.35 -13.13
N ILE A 317 10.78 11.33 -11.87
CA ILE A 317 10.16 10.16 -11.27
C ILE A 317 8.81 9.86 -11.94
N THR A 318 8.03 10.88 -12.27
CA THR A 318 6.77 10.72 -13.01
C THR A 318 7.00 10.12 -14.39
N TYR A 319 8.04 10.56 -15.10
CA TYR A 319 8.42 9.97 -16.38
C TYR A 319 8.81 8.48 -16.23
N VAL A 320 9.65 8.15 -15.23
CA VAL A 320 10.03 6.75 -14.95
C VAL A 320 8.81 5.91 -14.56
N PHE A 321 7.88 6.50 -13.79
CA PHE A 321 6.63 5.85 -13.39
C PHE A 321 5.78 5.48 -14.62
N ILE A 322 5.53 6.41 -15.55
CA ILE A 322 4.77 6.17 -16.78
C ILE A 322 5.44 5.09 -17.63
N LYS A 323 6.77 5.17 -17.83
CA LYS A 323 7.52 4.18 -18.58
C LYS A 323 7.41 2.78 -17.99
N LYS A 324 7.49 2.67 -16.66
CA LYS A 324 7.33 1.38 -15.96
C LYS A 324 5.89 0.88 -15.97
N ALA A 325 4.89 1.76 -15.92
CA ALA A 325 3.48 1.37 -16.06
C ALA A 325 3.22 0.77 -17.45
N HIS A 326 3.77 1.37 -18.50
CA HIS A 326 3.69 0.81 -19.86
C HIS A 326 4.36 -0.58 -19.95
N LEU A 327 5.58 -0.73 -19.39
CA LEU A 327 6.27 -2.02 -19.36
C LEU A 327 5.47 -3.07 -18.58
N LEU A 328 4.81 -2.69 -17.48
CA LEU A 328 3.97 -3.58 -16.70
C LEU A 328 2.76 -4.07 -17.51
N ILE A 329 2.08 -3.18 -18.20
CA ILE A 329 0.96 -3.53 -19.09
C ILE A 329 1.42 -4.49 -20.19
N CYS A 330 2.55 -4.21 -20.86
CA CYS A 330 3.12 -5.08 -21.88
C CYS A 330 3.47 -6.47 -21.32
N ALA A 331 4.09 -6.55 -20.12
CA ALA A 331 4.45 -7.81 -19.50
C ALA A 331 3.21 -8.68 -19.22
N VAL A 332 2.14 -8.09 -18.65
CA VAL A 332 0.89 -8.82 -18.38
C VAL A 332 0.19 -9.24 -19.68
N SER A 333 0.15 -8.37 -20.69
CA SER A 333 -0.44 -8.68 -22.01
C SER A 333 0.27 -9.83 -22.71
N ASN A 334 1.59 -9.95 -22.53
CA ASN A 334 2.41 -11.04 -23.06
C ASN A 334 2.46 -12.26 -22.13
N SER A 335 1.68 -12.29 -21.05
CA SER A 335 1.68 -13.35 -20.02
C SER A 335 3.04 -13.56 -19.34
N ASP A 336 3.89 -12.54 -19.32
CA ASP A 336 5.18 -12.52 -18.61
C ASP A 336 4.99 -12.08 -17.15
N TYR A 337 4.35 -12.94 -16.38
CA TYR A 337 4.02 -12.65 -14.98
C TYR A 337 5.25 -12.59 -14.07
N ALA A 338 6.35 -13.26 -14.45
CA ALA A 338 7.60 -13.24 -13.70
C ALA A 338 8.22 -11.84 -13.66
N ASN A 339 8.18 -11.10 -14.76
CA ASN A 339 8.62 -9.71 -14.83
C ASN A 339 7.53 -8.73 -14.38
N ALA A 340 6.24 -9.04 -14.60
CA ALA A 340 5.14 -8.18 -14.20
C ALA A 340 5.08 -7.97 -12.68
N PHE A 341 5.30 -9.02 -11.89
CA PHE A 341 5.19 -8.97 -10.44
C PHE A 341 6.17 -7.94 -9.81
N PRO A 342 7.50 -8.04 -10.01
CA PRO A 342 8.44 -7.06 -9.45
C PRO A 342 8.25 -5.65 -10.04
N LEU A 343 7.77 -5.54 -11.29
CA LEU A 343 7.45 -4.23 -11.89
C LEU A 343 6.28 -3.57 -11.15
N CYS A 344 5.23 -4.31 -10.79
CA CYS A 344 4.09 -3.79 -10.03
C CYS A 344 4.53 -3.26 -8.65
N VAL A 345 5.36 -4.01 -7.91
CA VAL A 345 5.91 -3.58 -6.62
C VAL A 345 6.75 -2.31 -6.78
N LYS A 346 7.64 -2.27 -7.77
CA LYS A 346 8.46 -1.08 -8.05
C LYS A 346 7.61 0.13 -8.44
N LEU A 347 6.52 -0.08 -9.17
CA LEU A 347 5.62 0.98 -9.58
C LEU A 347 4.88 1.58 -8.37
N ALA A 348 4.38 0.74 -7.46
CA ALA A 348 3.78 1.19 -6.21
C ALA A 348 4.76 1.99 -5.34
N MET A 349 6.01 1.55 -5.23
CA MET A 349 7.06 2.27 -4.50
C MET A 349 7.39 3.62 -5.15
N LEU A 350 7.46 3.70 -6.49
CA LEU A 350 7.65 4.96 -7.21
C LEU A 350 6.47 5.90 -6.98
N GLY A 351 5.23 5.38 -6.98
CA GLY A 351 4.04 6.14 -6.60
C GLY A 351 4.16 6.74 -5.20
N ALA A 352 4.54 5.94 -4.20
CA ALA A 352 4.78 6.44 -2.84
C ALA A 352 5.89 7.49 -2.78
N LEU A 353 6.96 7.32 -3.55
CA LEU A 353 8.08 8.27 -3.58
C LEU A 353 7.65 9.65 -4.08
N THR A 354 6.69 9.75 -5.01
CA THR A 354 6.15 11.05 -5.44
C THR A 354 5.45 11.78 -4.30
N PHE A 355 4.76 11.05 -3.40
CA PHE A 355 4.16 11.63 -2.19
C PHE A 355 5.21 12.11 -1.20
N VAL A 356 6.26 11.33 -0.97
CA VAL A 356 7.37 11.72 -0.09
C VAL A 356 8.06 12.98 -0.61
N LEU A 357 8.40 13.02 -1.90
CA LEU A 357 9.06 14.19 -2.51
C LEU A 357 8.17 15.44 -2.50
N SER A 358 6.86 15.25 -2.57
CA SER A 358 5.93 16.36 -2.50
C SER A 358 5.97 17.08 -1.15
N ILE A 359 6.40 16.42 -0.06
CA ILE A 359 6.60 17.07 1.24
C ILE A 359 7.71 18.11 1.14
N PHE A 360 8.85 17.71 0.57
CA PHE A 360 10.03 18.58 0.49
C PHE A 360 9.83 19.79 -0.43
N ALA A 361 8.99 19.66 -1.45
CA ALA A 361 8.68 20.78 -2.33
C ALA A 361 7.84 21.89 -1.65
N CYS A 362 7.21 21.60 -0.49
CA CYS A 362 6.36 22.55 0.24
C CYS A 362 6.83 22.89 1.65
N SER A 363 7.76 22.13 2.22
CA SER A 363 8.27 22.37 3.58
C SER A 363 9.26 23.52 3.69
N LEU A 364 9.47 24.25 2.60
CA LEU A 364 10.31 25.42 2.62
C LEU A 364 9.50 26.59 3.17
N PRO A 365 9.98 27.28 4.23
CA PRO A 365 9.29 28.43 4.80
C PRO A 365 9.07 29.48 3.71
N HIS A 366 7.84 29.88 3.56
CA HIS A 366 7.45 31.01 2.71
C HIS A 366 7.90 32.33 3.32
#